data_a7cc37ec31b085e7603490dbf068cf46
#
_entry.id   a7cc37ec31b085e7603490dbf068cf46
#
_cell.length_a   1.000
_cell.length_b   1.000
_cell.length_c   1.000
_cell.angle_alpha   90.00
_cell.angle_beta   90.00
_cell.angle_gamma   90.00
#
_symmetry.space_group_name_H-M   'P 1'
#
loop_
_entity.id
_entity.type
_entity.pdbx_description
1 polymer ?
#
loop_
_entity_poly.entity_id
_entity_poly.type
_entity_poly.pdbx_seq_one_letter_code
_entity_poly.pdbx_strand_id
1 'polypeptide(L)'
;AAGWECSQIQRTCREEGRPGMHQGLLCTASSAAASFACIDDHDENRRSTWNTQIGIHIIPEMKIDWNAFQMAKFCQERKMEPWTSCVSLTGAICRDGAETAIGIVCNALGQLAYGHGGMTQMFANHLDGTWSDQETQWAVAAATRASERHIKVPIASVCAGMEQHWRQYSGFWQAQAMTISNTINGMGYVWIGGHSGLETRLVGEVMQATLEIQDPKEADILMNKVFAKRNEETEKHKASGVGPRHFVDAYDCEKCEPKQGLMDDY
;
A
#
# COMPACT_ATOMS: atom_id res chain seq x y z
N ALA A 1 6.23 23.54 0.41
CA ALA A 1 5.25 22.54 0.85
C ALA A 1 5.95 21.28 1.38
N ALA A 2 6.68 20.52 0.56
CA ALA A 2 7.31 19.25 0.97
C ALA A 2 8.29 19.40 2.15
N GLY A 3 9.10 20.45 2.19
CA GLY A 3 10.03 20.72 3.29
C GLY A 3 9.28 20.98 4.61
N TRP A 4 8.19 21.74 4.57
CA TRP A 4 7.37 21.98 5.76
C TRP A 4 6.72 20.70 6.28
N GLU A 5 6.14 19.91 5.39
CA GLU A 5 5.55 18.61 5.75
C GLU A 5 6.58 17.70 6.43
N CYS A 6 7.78 17.61 5.86
CA CYS A 6 8.87 16.83 6.43
C CYS A 6 9.24 17.28 7.86
N SER A 7 9.33 18.60 8.07
CA SER A 7 9.65 19.13 9.40
C SER A 7 8.56 18.82 10.43
N GLN A 8 7.27 18.82 10.03
CA GLN A 8 6.18 18.45 10.93
C GLN A 8 6.24 16.95 11.30
N ILE A 9 6.45 16.07 10.31
CA ILE A 9 6.58 14.63 10.57
C ILE A 9 7.76 14.35 11.50
N GLN A 10 8.92 14.93 11.25
CA GLN A 10 10.10 14.76 12.10
C GLN A 10 9.85 15.24 13.53
N ARG A 11 9.21 16.40 13.68
CA ARG A 11 8.87 16.93 14.99
C ARG A 11 7.95 15.97 15.74
N THR A 12 6.85 15.55 15.11
CA THR A 12 5.90 14.60 15.71
C THR A 12 6.59 13.30 16.12
N CYS A 13 7.43 12.73 15.26
CA CYS A 13 8.17 11.49 15.59
C CYS A 13 9.08 11.69 16.82
N ARG A 14 9.70 12.86 16.98
CA ARG A 14 10.53 13.17 18.17
C ARG A 14 9.68 13.35 19.42
N GLU A 15 8.57 14.08 19.33
CA GLU A 15 7.62 14.33 20.43
C GLU A 15 7.02 13.02 20.95
N GLU A 16 6.72 12.08 20.03
CA GLU A 16 6.21 10.75 20.36
C GLU A 16 7.29 9.73 20.77
N GLY A 17 8.53 10.18 20.96
CA GLY A 17 9.64 9.33 21.41
C GLY A 17 10.11 8.31 20.37
N ARG A 18 9.81 8.52 19.09
CA ARG A 18 10.16 7.65 17.96
C ARG A 18 10.97 8.38 16.88
N PRO A 19 12.10 9.02 17.22
CA PRO A 19 12.84 9.87 16.28
C PRO A 19 13.40 9.12 15.05
N GLY A 20 13.57 7.80 15.14
CA GLY A 20 14.03 6.94 14.05
C GLY A 20 12.89 6.34 13.20
N MET A 21 11.65 6.70 13.50
CA MET A 21 10.52 6.20 12.72
C MET A 21 10.59 6.71 11.28
N HIS A 22 10.26 5.85 10.34
CA HIS A 22 10.29 6.15 8.91
C HIS A 22 9.42 7.36 8.57
N GLN A 23 9.96 8.35 7.89
CA GLN A 23 9.25 9.59 7.56
C GLN A 23 8.27 9.47 6.39
N GLY A 24 7.99 8.26 5.97
CA GLY A 24 7.09 8.04 4.87
C GLY A 24 7.73 8.24 3.50
N LEU A 25 6.93 8.02 2.52
CA LEU A 25 7.31 7.94 1.13
C LEU A 25 7.30 9.31 0.48
N LEU A 26 8.40 9.70 -0.12
CA LEU A 26 8.43 10.84 -1.01
C LEU A 26 8.02 10.39 -2.42
N CYS A 27 6.74 10.35 -2.67
CA CYS A 27 6.20 10.12 -4.01
C CYS A 27 6.29 11.42 -4.81
N THR A 28 7.21 11.49 -5.72
CA THR A 28 7.29 12.62 -6.63
C THR A 28 6.96 12.15 -8.03
N ALA A 29 5.76 12.38 -8.42
CA ALA A 29 5.34 12.11 -9.80
C ALA A 29 5.96 13.06 -10.82
N SER A 30 6.56 14.19 -10.40
CA SER A 30 6.87 15.27 -11.33
C SER A 30 8.32 15.41 -11.74
N SER A 31 9.28 15.12 -10.91
CA SER A 31 10.69 15.07 -11.32
C SER A 31 11.64 14.53 -10.25
N ALA A 32 12.70 13.85 -10.67
CA ALA A 32 13.79 13.43 -9.80
C ALA A 32 14.44 14.63 -9.08
N ALA A 33 14.57 15.77 -9.76
CA ALA A 33 15.15 16.98 -9.18
C ALA A 33 14.35 17.52 -7.99
N ALA A 34 13.01 17.46 -8.02
CA ALA A 34 12.17 17.86 -6.90
C ALA A 34 12.34 16.95 -5.68
N SER A 35 12.50 15.63 -5.90
CA SER A 35 12.81 14.67 -4.84
C SER A 35 14.17 14.97 -4.20
N PHE A 36 15.18 15.22 -5.02
CA PHE A 36 16.53 15.49 -4.56
C PHE A 36 16.59 16.78 -3.74
N ALA A 37 15.84 17.81 -4.13
CA ALA A 37 15.77 19.08 -3.42
C ALA A 37 15.12 18.98 -2.03
N CYS A 38 14.40 17.90 -1.75
CA CYS A 38 13.77 17.67 -0.43
C CYS A 38 14.69 16.93 0.56
N ILE A 39 15.84 16.44 0.12
CA ILE A 39 16.77 15.63 0.93
C ILE A 39 18.00 16.44 1.29
N ASP A 40 18.24 16.62 2.59
CA ASP A 40 19.43 17.26 3.10
C ASP A 40 19.63 16.85 4.57
N ASP A 41 20.69 16.12 4.85
CA ASP A 41 20.99 15.64 6.20
C ASP A 41 21.44 16.74 7.17
N HIS A 42 21.73 17.93 6.65
CA HIS A 42 22.19 19.10 7.41
C HIS A 42 21.10 20.16 7.64
N ASP A 43 19.94 20.00 7.02
CA ASP A 43 18.81 20.92 7.15
C ASP A 43 17.65 20.21 7.86
N GLU A 44 17.37 20.60 9.11
CA GLU A 44 16.27 20.01 9.90
C GLU A 44 14.89 20.20 9.30
N ASN A 45 14.73 21.12 8.35
CA ASN A 45 13.50 21.33 7.60
C ASN A 45 13.39 20.47 6.35
N ARG A 46 14.36 19.61 6.10
CA ARG A 46 14.39 18.68 4.99
C ARG A 46 14.42 17.25 5.48
N ARG A 47 14.20 16.33 4.55
CA ARG A 47 14.24 14.88 4.86
C ARG A 47 15.68 14.39 4.96
N SER A 48 15.92 13.51 5.92
CA SER A 48 17.22 12.87 6.06
C SER A 48 17.32 11.62 5.18
N THR A 49 18.52 11.33 4.68
CA THR A 49 18.76 10.13 3.88
C THR A 49 18.51 8.83 4.64
N TRP A 50 18.76 8.82 5.95
CA TRP A 50 18.72 7.62 6.80
C TRP A 50 17.32 7.16 7.20
N ASN A 51 16.28 8.00 7.07
CA ASN A 51 14.92 7.67 7.47
C ASN A 51 13.86 8.01 6.41
N THR A 52 14.27 8.26 5.19
CA THR A 52 13.39 8.59 4.08
C THR A 52 13.51 7.56 2.98
N GLN A 53 12.37 7.09 2.47
CA GLN A 53 12.31 6.31 1.24
C GLN A 53 11.82 7.20 0.10
N ILE A 54 12.38 7.01 -1.08
CA ILE A 54 11.89 7.64 -2.31
C ILE A 54 11.06 6.63 -3.07
N GLY A 55 9.81 6.99 -3.36
CA GLY A 55 8.92 6.19 -4.21
C GLY A 55 9.36 6.24 -5.66
N ILE A 56 9.69 5.09 -6.21
CA ILE A 56 10.05 4.93 -7.61
C ILE A 56 8.98 4.08 -8.28
N HIS A 57 8.11 4.71 -9.07
CA HIS A 57 7.09 4.01 -9.82
C HIS A 57 7.64 3.53 -11.15
N ILE A 58 7.52 2.24 -11.40
CA ILE A 58 7.90 1.61 -12.66
C ILE A 58 6.67 1.57 -13.56
N ILE A 59 6.86 1.86 -14.84
CA ILE A 59 5.78 1.79 -15.82
C ILE A 59 5.40 0.33 -16.04
N PRO A 60 4.11 -0.06 -15.90
CA PRO A 60 3.66 -1.45 -16.02
C PRO A 60 4.04 -2.14 -17.33
N GLU A 61 4.19 -1.38 -18.42
CA GLU A 61 4.61 -1.87 -19.72
C GLU A 61 6.12 -2.18 -19.80
N MET A 62 6.81 -2.14 -18.66
CA MET A 62 8.26 -2.41 -18.56
C MET A 62 9.12 -1.48 -19.42
N LYS A 63 8.65 -0.27 -19.70
CA LYS A 63 9.41 0.76 -20.38
C LYS A 63 10.33 1.47 -19.40
N ILE A 64 11.48 1.93 -19.91
CA ILE A 64 12.42 2.70 -19.10
C ILE A 64 11.85 4.12 -18.92
N ASP A 65 11.59 4.48 -17.67
CA ASP A 65 11.38 5.85 -17.24
C ASP A 65 12.72 6.42 -16.75
N TRP A 66 13.27 7.35 -17.50
CA TRP A 66 14.56 7.96 -17.16
C TRP A 66 14.54 8.78 -15.87
N ASN A 67 13.39 9.33 -15.47
CA ASN A 67 13.22 9.98 -14.17
C ASN A 67 13.31 8.95 -13.03
N ALA A 68 12.59 7.85 -13.14
CA ALA A 68 12.64 6.75 -12.17
C ALA A 68 14.07 6.19 -12.08
N PHE A 69 14.74 6.04 -13.22
CA PHE A 69 16.13 5.58 -13.25
C PHE A 69 17.09 6.57 -12.55
N GLN A 70 16.94 7.87 -12.76
CA GLN A 70 17.73 8.89 -12.05
C GLN A 70 17.48 8.88 -10.54
N MET A 71 16.22 8.68 -10.12
CA MET A 71 15.89 8.55 -8.69
C MET A 71 16.53 7.30 -8.08
N ALA A 72 16.48 6.17 -8.79
CA ALA A 72 17.14 4.94 -8.35
C ALA A 72 18.65 5.13 -8.19
N LYS A 73 19.29 5.78 -9.15
CA LYS A 73 20.71 6.11 -9.10
C LYS A 73 21.05 7.01 -7.91
N PHE A 74 20.25 8.04 -7.66
CA PHE A 74 20.40 8.92 -6.50
C PHE A 74 20.30 8.13 -5.18
N CYS A 75 19.28 7.27 -5.04
CA CYS A 75 19.14 6.43 -3.86
C CYS A 75 20.38 5.55 -3.64
N GLN A 76 20.89 4.93 -4.71
CA GLN A 76 22.09 4.11 -4.64
C GLN A 76 23.30 4.90 -4.16
N GLU A 77 23.55 6.08 -4.71
CA GLU A 77 24.68 6.94 -4.35
C GLU A 77 24.60 7.47 -2.91
N ARG A 78 23.39 7.73 -2.43
CA ARG A 78 23.14 8.21 -1.07
C ARG A 78 22.88 7.10 -0.06
N LYS A 79 22.94 5.82 -0.47
CA LYS A 79 22.64 4.65 0.37
C LYS A 79 21.26 4.71 1.00
N MET A 80 20.30 5.30 0.29
CA MET A 80 18.90 5.33 0.67
C MET A 80 18.22 4.07 0.16
N GLU A 81 17.21 3.61 0.88
CA GLU A 81 16.34 2.54 0.42
C GLU A 81 15.28 3.10 -0.52
N PRO A 82 15.24 2.72 -1.80
CA PRO A 82 14.15 3.11 -2.68
C PRO A 82 12.92 2.26 -2.37
N TRP A 83 11.76 2.88 -2.39
CA TRP A 83 10.49 2.18 -2.37
C TRP A 83 9.97 2.04 -3.79
N THR A 84 10.21 0.89 -4.39
CA THR A 84 9.79 0.64 -5.77
C THR A 84 8.39 0.06 -5.81
N SER A 85 7.59 0.52 -6.76
CA SER A 85 6.24 0.01 -6.98
C SER A 85 5.90 -0.07 -8.48
N CYS A 86 5.05 -1.03 -8.82
CA CYS A 86 4.47 -1.15 -10.15
C CYS A 86 3.11 -1.81 -10.03
N VAL A 87 2.10 -1.21 -10.63
CA VAL A 87 0.72 -1.71 -10.57
C VAL A 87 0.41 -2.49 -11.83
N SER A 88 0.17 -3.79 -11.71
CA SER A 88 -0.43 -4.57 -12.80
C SER A 88 -1.91 -4.22 -12.93
N LEU A 89 -2.40 -4.13 -14.16
CA LEU A 89 -3.78 -3.70 -14.43
C LEU A 89 -4.55 -4.83 -15.12
N THR A 90 -5.39 -5.52 -14.35
CA THR A 90 -6.29 -6.58 -14.82
C THR A 90 -7.38 -5.99 -15.71
N GLY A 91 -7.68 -6.66 -16.82
CA GLY A 91 -8.69 -6.18 -17.78
C GLY A 91 -8.17 -5.11 -18.75
N ALA A 92 -6.87 -4.73 -18.66
CA ALA A 92 -6.22 -3.79 -19.56
C ALA A 92 -4.88 -4.32 -20.07
N ILE A 93 -3.78 -4.05 -19.34
CA ILE A 93 -2.44 -4.56 -19.72
C ILE A 93 -2.39 -6.09 -19.58
N CYS A 94 -3.00 -6.62 -18.53
CA CYS A 94 -3.19 -8.04 -18.28
C CYS A 94 -4.67 -8.38 -18.55
N ARG A 95 -4.91 -9.40 -19.32
CA ARG A 95 -6.26 -9.78 -19.77
C ARG A 95 -7.13 -10.32 -18.63
N ASP A 96 -6.54 -11.11 -17.75
CA ASP A 96 -7.20 -11.84 -16.66
C ASP A 96 -6.28 -11.99 -15.44
N GLY A 97 -6.77 -12.62 -14.39
CA GLY A 97 -6.01 -12.83 -13.16
C GLY A 97 -4.73 -13.65 -13.35
N ALA A 98 -4.70 -14.60 -14.29
CA ALA A 98 -3.51 -15.40 -14.55
C ALA A 98 -2.40 -14.54 -15.21
N GLU A 99 -2.75 -13.76 -16.23
CA GLU A 99 -1.80 -12.81 -16.84
C GLU A 99 -1.39 -11.73 -15.84
N THR A 100 -2.30 -11.30 -14.99
CA THR A 100 -2.01 -10.34 -13.91
C THR A 100 -0.97 -10.90 -12.93
N ALA A 101 -1.09 -12.17 -12.54
CA ALA A 101 -0.09 -12.80 -11.68
C ALA A 101 1.30 -12.82 -12.32
N ILE A 102 1.39 -13.13 -13.61
CA ILE A 102 2.65 -13.08 -14.38
C ILE A 102 3.17 -11.62 -14.42
N GLY A 103 2.29 -10.67 -14.72
CA GLY A 103 2.64 -9.25 -14.75
C GLY A 103 3.19 -8.74 -13.41
N ILE A 104 2.60 -9.16 -12.30
CA ILE A 104 3.09 -8.81 -10.95
C ILE A 104 4.51 -9.35 -10.73
N VAL A 105 4.79 -10.59 -11.12
CA VAL A 105 6.14 -11.16 -10.99
C VAL A 105 7.15 -10.43 -11.88
N CYS A 106 6.78 -10.11 -13.12
CA CYS A 106 7.63 -9.30 -14.01
C CYS A 106 7.92 -7.93 -13.40
N ASN A 107 6.89 -7.28 -12.86
CA ASN A 107 7.03 -5.99 -12.19
C ASN A 107 7.91 -6.09 -10.95
N ALA A 108 7.80 -7.17 -10.15
CA ALA A 108 8.67 -7.40 -9.00
C ALA A 108 10.15 -7.53 -9.41
N LEU A 109 10.44 -8.22 -10.49
CA LEU A 109 11.80 -8.31 -11.03
C LEU A 109 12.32 -6.93 -11.49
N GLY A 110 11.47 -6.14 -12.14
CA GLY A 110 11.78 -4.75 -12.48
C GLY A 110 12.05 -3.90 -11.24
N GLN A 111 11.23 -4.01 -10.22
CA GLN A 111 11.43 -3.32 -8.94
C GLN A 111 12.78 -3.66 -8.30
N LEU A 112 13.18 -4.94 -8.31
CA LEU A 112 14.49 -5.36 -7.79
C LEU A 112 15.64 -4.75 -8.58
N ALA A 113 15.51 -4.63 -9.89
CA ALA A 113 16.52 -4.01 -10.73
C ALA A 113 16.67 -2.50 -10.43
N TYR A 114 15.57 -1.79 -10.23
CA TYR A 114 15.59 -0.37 -9.87
C TYR A 114 15.91 -0.14 -8.38
N GLY A 115 15.41 -1.01 -7.51
CA GLY A 115 15.52 -0.89 -6.06
C GLY A 115 16.78 -1.51 -5.45
N HIS A 116 17.67 -2.05 -6.27
CA HIS A 116 18.93 -2.68 -5.81
C HIS A 116 18.73 -3.82 -4.79
N GLY A 117 17.58 -4.51 -4.86
CA GLY A 117 17.33 -5.69 -4.04
C GLY A 117 16.77 -5.42 -2.64
N GLY A 118 16.29 -4.21 -2.35
CA GLY A 118 15.69 -3.88 -1.07
C GLY A 118 14.36 -4.62 -0.83
N MET A 119 13.25 -4.00 -1.11
CA MET A 119 11.91 -4.56 -0.95
C MET A 119 11.16 -4.52 -2.29
N THR A 120 10.32 -5.49 -2.55
CA THR A 120 9.42 -5.48 -3.71
C THR A 120 7.97 -5.41 -3.28
N GLN A 121 7.15 -4.70 -4.05
CA GLN A 121 5.72 -4.60 -3.82
C GLN A 121 4.96 -5.42 -4.85
N MET A 122 4.00 -6.21 -4.36
CA MET A 122 3.12 -7.02 -5.18
C MET A 122 1.69 -6.60 -4.98
N PHE A 123 1.14 -5.95 -5.98
CA PHE A 123 -0.26 -5.55 -6.00
C PHE A 123 -0.74 -5.34 -7.43
N ALA A 124 -2.04 -5.37 -7.59
CA ALA A 124 -2.70 -5.13 -8.87
C ALA A 124 -3.97 -4.33 -8.65
N ASN A 125 -4.45 -3.74 -9.73
CA ASN A 125 -5.72 -3.06 -9.79
C ASN A 125 -6.54 -3.67 -10.95
N HIS A 126 -7.84 -3.64 -10.83
CA HIS A 126 -8.73 -3.99 -11.93
C HIS A 126 -9.09 -2.74 -12.74
N LEU A 127 -9.42 -2.89 -14.03
CA LEU A 127 -9.76 -1.77 -14.91
C LEU A 127 -10.95 -0.94 -14.41
N ASP A 128 -11.86 -1.57 -13.66
CA ASP A 128 -13.01 -0.89 -13.03
C ASP A 128 -12.65 -0.10 -11.76
N GLY A 129 -11.37 -0.09 -11.38
CA GLY A 129 -10.86 0.60 -10.20
C GLY A 129 -10.87 -0.22 -8.92
N THR A 130 -11.23 -1.51 -8.97
CA THR A 130 -11.22 -2.38 -7.79
C THR A 130 -9.84 -2.93 -7.50
N TRP A 131 -9.51 -3.05 -6.21
CA TRP A 131 -8.26 -3.63 -5.71
C TRP A 131 -8.50 -4.82 -4.80
N SER A 132 -9.66 -4.85 -4.20
CA SER A 132 -10.03 -5.83 -3.17
C SER A 132 -10.88 -6.97 -3.70
N ASP A 133 -11.10 -7.04 -5.00
CA ASP A 133 -11.86 -8.13 -5.61
C ASP A 133 -11.09 -9.46 -5.57
N GLN A 134 -11.84 -10.54 -5.67
CA GLN A 134 -11.28 -11.89 -5.49
C GLN A 134 -10.28 -12.27 -6.59
N GLU A 135 -10.49 -11.83 -7.83
CA GLU A 135 -9.58 -12.13 -8.94
C GLU A 135 -8.25 -11.43 -8.78
N THR A 136 -8.28 -10.13 -8.46
CA THR A 136 -7.08 -9.34 -8.20
C THR A 136 -6.30 -9.89 -7.00
N GLN A 137 -6.98 -10.22 -5.90
CA GLN A 137 -6.34 -10.76 -4.72
C GLN A 137 -5.78 -12.17 -4.94
N TRP A 138 -6.44 -12.99 -5.76
CA TRP A 138 -5.90 -14.28 -6.19
C TRP A 138 -4.61 -14.11 -7.01
N ALA A 139 -4.58 -13.18 -7.94
CA ALA A 139 -3.40 -12.90 -8.75
C ALA A 139 -2.21 -12.45 -7.89
N VAL A 140 -2.46 -11.57 -6.93
CA VAL A 140 -1.45 -11.12 -5.95
C VAL A 140 -0.94 -12.29 -5.12
N ALA A 141 -1.82 -13.13 -4.60
CA ALA A 141 -1.47 -14.31 -3.82
C ALA A 141 -0.63 -15.31 -4.62
N ALA A 142 -1.03 -15.61 -5.87
CA ALA A 142 -0.31 -16.51 -6.76
C ALA A 142 1.11 -15.99 -7.09
N ALA A 143 1.22 -14.69 -7.39
CA ALA A 143 2.50 -14.02 -7.65
C ALA A 143 3.41 -14.05 -6.42
N THR A 144 2.88 -13.77 -5.24
CA THR A 144 3.63 -13.79 -3.97
C THR A 144 4.19 -15.17 -3.71
N ARG A 145 3.36 -16.20 -3.76
CA ARG A 145 3.80 -17.59 -3.53
C ARG A 145 4.82 -18.09 -4.54
N ALA A 146 4.69 -17.69 -5.80
CA ALA A 146 5.70 -18.00 -6.82
C ALA A 146 7.02 -17.29 -6.51
N SER A 147 6.94 -16.03 -6.08
CA SER A 147 8.11 -15.19 -5.82
C SER A 147 8.87 -15.61 -4.57
N GLU A 148 8.19 -16.01 -3.50
CA GLU A 148 8.84 -16.48 -2.24
C GLU A 148 9.84 -17.61 -2.48
N ARG A 149 9.61 -18.43 -3.50
CA ARG A 149 10.50 -19.54 -3.84
C ARG A 149 11.81 -19.10 -4.50
N HIS A 150 11.78 -17.97 -5.21
CA HIS A 150 12.85 -17.51 -6.09
C HIS A 150 13.45 -16.17 -5.70
N ILE A 151 12.67 -15.30 -5.11
CA ILE A 151 13.08 -13.94 -4.70
C ILE A 151 13.27 -13.93 -3.19
N LYS A 152 14.49 -13.68 -2.74
CA LYS A 152 14.86 -13.69 -1.32
C LYS A 152 14.91 -12.28 -0.73
N VAL A 153 13.86 -11.50 -0.96
CA VAL A 153 13.69 -10.15 -0.42
C VAL A 153 12.31 -10.03 0.23
N PRO A 154 12.13 -9.10 1.17
CA PRO A 154 10.81 -8.83 1.74
C PRO A 154 9.80 -8.46 0.67
N ILE A 155 8.62 -9.05 0.76
CA ILE A 155 7.50 -8.77 -0.12
C ILE A 155 6.48 -7.94 0.65
N ALA A 156 6.14 -6.80 0.09
CA ALA A 156 5.09 -5.93 0.60
C ALA A 156 3.84 -6.02 -0.30
N SER A 157 2.70 -5.75 0.29
CA SER A 157 1.47 -5.50 -0.46
C SER A 157 0.88 -4.15 -0.12
N VAL A 158 -0.03 -3.71 -0.94
CA VAL A 158 -0.76 -2.47 -0.76
C VAL A 158 -2.23 -2.79 -0.53
N CYS A 159 -2.76 -2.38 0.61
CA CYS A 159 -4.19 -2.28 0.87
C CYS A 159 -4.68 -0.87 0.53
N ALA A 160 -4.31 -0.36 -0.64
CA ALA A 160 -4.77 0.93 -1.13
C ALA A 160 -5.96 0.74 -2.05
N GLY A 161 -6.85 1.68 -2.06
CA GLY A 161 -7.95 1.67 -3.03
C GLY A 161 -9.16 0.87 -2.57
N MET A 162 -9.80 1.33 -1.53
CA MET A 162 -11.11 0.82 -1.11
C MET A 162 -12.22 1.33 -2.04
N GLU A 163 -11.99 1.30 -3.34
CA GLU A 163 -13.02 1.52 -4.37
C GLU A 163 -13.93 2.72 -4.08
N GLN A 164 -13.35 3.83 -3.57
CA GLN A 164 -14.08 5.02 -3.12
C GLN A 164 -14.99 4.83 -1.87
N HIS A 165 -14.84 3.72 -1.15
CA HIS A 165 -15.62 3.43 0.07
C HIS A 165 -14.89 3.85 1.36
N TRP A 166 -14.03 4.86 1.29
CA TRP A 166 -13.21 5.31 2.42
C TRP A 166 -14.06 5.80 3.58
N ARG A 167 -13.65 5.42 4.79
CA ARG A 167 -14.29 5.80 6.05
C ARG A 167 -15.76 5.40 6.13
N GLN A 168 -16.06 4.19 5.62
CA GLN A 168 -17.40 3.60 5.60
C GLN A 168 -17.35 2.10 5.92
N TYR A 169 -18.45 1.55 6.37
CA TYR A 169 -18.56 0.14 6.74
C TYR A 169 -18.09 -0.83 5.64
N SER A 170 -18.50 -0.59 4.40
CA SER A 170 -18.06 -1.40 3.26
C SER A 170 -16.54 -1.32 3.02
N GLY A 171 -15.93 -0.18 3.26
CA GLY A 171 -14.49 0.03 3.15
C GLY A 171 -13.70 -0.77 4.20
N PHE A 172 -14.21 -0.89 5.42
CA PHE A 172 -13.60 -1.75 6.44
C PHE A 172 -13.61 -3.22 6.01
N TRP A 173 -14.65 -3.72 5.36
CA TRP A 173 -14.67 -5.08 4.82
C TRP A 173 -13.70 -5.29 3.67
N GLN A 174 -13.53 -4.29 2.82
CA GLN A 174 -12.52 -4.33 1.75
C GLN A 174 -11.10 -4.39 2.32
N ALA A 175 -10.80 -3.55 3.30
CA ALA A 175 -9.50 -3.55 3.99
C ALA A 175 -9.22 -4.89 4.70
N GLN A 176 -10.22 -5.46 5.38
CA GLN A 176 -10.10 -6.76 6.04
C GLN A 176 -9.82 -7.88 5.03
N ALA A 177 -10.58 -7.96 3.93
CA ALA A 177 -10.41 -8.98 2.92
C ALA A 177 -8.99 -8.97 2.32
N MET A 178 -8.49 -7.79 1.97
CA MET A 178 -7.13 -7.61 1.46
C MET A 178 -6.08 -7.98 2.52
N THR A 179 -6.26 -7.52 3.76
CA THR A 179 -5.30 -7.79 4.85
C THR A 179 -5.21 -9.28 5.15
N ILE A 180 -6.33 -9.96 5.27
CA ILE A 180 -6.37 -11.41 5.52
C ILE A 180 -5.72 -12.16 4.36
N SER A 181 -6.07 -11.83 3.11
CA SER A 181 -5.48 -12.43 1.92
C SER A 181 -3.96 -12.27 1.91
N ASN A 182 -3.48 -11.05 2.12
CA ASN A 182 -2.06 -10.74 2.09
C ASN A 182 -1.30 -11.46 3.21
N THR A 183 -1.85 -11.48 4.43
CA THR A 183 -1.22 -12.11 5.59
C THR A 183 -1.12 -13.62 5.43
N ILE A 184 -2.20 -14.30 5.00
CA ILE A 184 -2.22 -15.75 4.76
C ILE A 184 -1.22 -16.15 3.68
N ASN A 185 -0.99 -15.28 2.69
CA ASN A 185 -0.07 -15.54 1.60
C ASN A 185 1.38 -15.12 1.89
N GLY A 186 1.71 -14.78 3.13
CA GLY A 186 3.09 -14.59 3.59
C GLY A 186 3.68 -13.21 3.34
N MET A 187 2.84 -12.21 3.08
CA MET A 187 3.34 -10.85 2.93
C MET A 187 3.73 -10.27 4.30
N GLY A 188 4.99 -9.88 4.44
CA GLY A 188 5.53 -9.38 5.70
C GLY A 188 5.19 -7.91 5.99
N TYR A 189 4.66 -7.19 5.02
CA TYR A 189 4.33 -5.77 5.15
C TYR A 189 3.10 -5.41 4.31
N VAL A 190 2.19 -4.71 4.94
CA VAL A 190 0.98 -4.19 4.27
C VAL A 190 0.97 -2.68 4.38
N TRP A 191 1.02 -2.01 3.22
CA TRP A 191 0.90 -0.57 3.15
C TRP A 191 -0.54 -0.14 2.88
N ILE A 192 -0.99 0.90 3.57
CA ILE A 192 -2.33 1.45 3.41
C ILE A 192 -2.21 2.88 2.90
N GLY A 193 -2.75 3.13 1.72
CA GLY A 193 -2.79 4.46 1.11
C GLY A 193 -4.17 5.09 1.21
N GLY A 194 -4.22 6.41 1.49
CA GLY A 194 -5.45 7.18 1.46
C GLY A 194 -6.42 6.96 2.63
N HIS A 195 -6.03 6.22 3.65
CA HIS A 195 -6.85 5.86 4.80
C HIS A 195 -6.69 6.80 5.99
N SER A 196 -7.57 6.64 6.95
CA SER A 196 -7.48 7.29 8.24
C SER A 196 -6.77 6.42 9.28
N GLY A 197 -6.48 6.98 10.45
CA GLY A 197 -5.85 6.26 11.55
C GLY A 197 -6.64 5.04 12.00
N LEU A 198 -7.98 5.12 11.99
CA LEU A 198 -8.84 4.01 12.42
C LEU A 198 -8.76 2.83 11.45
N GLU A 199 -8.81 3.07 10.15
CA GLU A 199 -8.65 2.04 9.13
C GLU A 199 -7.25 1.40 9.20
N THR A 200 -6.22 2.20 9.45
CA THR A 200 -4.85 1.69 9.64
C THR A 200 -4.76 0.79 10.88
N ARG A 201 -5.41 1.18 11.96
CA ARG A 201 -5.50 0.38 13.18
C ARG A 201 -6.20 -0.97 12.93
N LEU A 202 -7.35 -0.95 12.23
CA LEU A 202 -8.07 -2.17 11.84
C LEU A 202 -7.17 -3.15 11.10
N VAL A 203 -6.42 -2.68 10.10
CA VAL A 203 -5.50 -3.54 9.35
C VAL A 203 -4.45 -4.18 10.26
N GLY A 204 -3.88 -3.41 11.19
CA GLY A 204 -2.94 -3.95 12.17
C GLY A 204 -3.55 -5.04 13.06
N GLU A 205 -4.74 -4.80 13.59
CA GLU A 205 -5.47 -5.76 14.43
C GLU A 205 -5.85 -7.03 13.65
N VAL A 206 -6.37 -6.88 12.44
CA VAL A 206 -6.74 -8.00 11.56
C VAL A 206 -5.51 -8.81 11.16
N MET A 207 -4.39 -8.14 10.83
CA MET A 207 -3.14 -8.82 10.49
C MET A 207 -2.64 -9.67 11.66
N GLN A 208 -2.62 -9.12 12.87
CA GLN A 208 -2.19 -9.87 14.07
C GLN A 208 -3.09 -11.09 14.34
N ALA A 209 -4.41 -10.92 14.29
CA ALA A 209 -5.35 -12.02 14.47
C ALA A 209 -5.20 -13.10 13.39
N THR A 210 -4.93 -12.70 12.15
CA THR A 210 -4.73 -13.63 11.03
C THR A 210 -3.45 -14.47 11.17
N LEU A 211 -2.39 -13.92 11.76
CA LEU A 211 -1.14 -14.64 12.01
C LEU A 211 -1.28 -15.80 13.01
N GLU A 212 -2.35 -15.80 13.83
CA GLU A 212 -2.62 -16.89 14.77
C GLU A 212 -3.22 -18.13 14.09
N ILE A 213 -3.72 -18.00 12.85
CA ILE A 213 -4.31 -19.10 12.09
C ILE A 213 -3.21 -20.00 11.54
N GLN A 214 -3.15 -21.24 12.05
CA GLN A 214 -2.14 -22.23 11.66
C GLN A 214 -2.69 -23.31 10.70
N ASP A 215 -4.00 -23.54 10.69
CA ASP A 215 -4.63 -24.55 9.82
C ASP A 215 -4.99 -23.93 8.46
N PRO A 216 -4.43 -24.43 7.35
CA PRO A 216 -4.78 -23.96 6.00
C PRO A 216 -6.27 -24.06 5.68
N LYS A 217 -6.98 -25.04 6.23
CA LYS A 217 -8.42 -25.18 6.00
C LYS A 217 -9.21 -24.08 6.71
N GLU A 218 -8.78 -23.71 7.90
CA GLU A 218 -9.37 -22.59 8.63
C GLU A 218 -9.12 -21.27 7.87
N ALA A 219 -7.94 -21.09 7.35
CA ALA A 219 -7.58 -19.95 6.49
C ALA A 219 -8.48 -19.88 5.24
N ASP A 220 -8.70 -20.98 4.55
CA ASP A 220 -9.58 -21.03 3.37
C ASP A 220 -11.04 -20.71 3.72
N ILE A 221 -11.54 -21.23 4.85
CA ILE A 221 -12.89 -20.94 5.33
C ILE A 221 -13.02 -19.44 5.64
N LEU A 222 -12.06 -18.86 6.33
CA LEU A 222 -12.05 -17.44 6.66
C LEU A 222 -12.04 -16.58 5.42
N MET A 223 -11.14 -16.88 4.47
CA MET A 223 -11.04 -16.17 3.19
C MET A 223 -12.38 -16.15 2.45
N ASN A 224 -13.02 -17.30 2.30
CA ASN A 224 -14.31 -17.40 1.61
C ASN A 224 -15.39 -16.56 2.31
N LYS A 225 -15.47 -16.60 3.64
CA LYS A 225 -16.43 -15.81 4.41
C LYS A 225 -16.20 -14.31 4.26
N VAL A 226 -14.96 -13.87 4.35
CA VAL A 226 -14.61 -12.45 4.28
C VAL A 226 -14.86 -11.88 2.88
N PHE A 227 -14.48 -12.61 1.81
CA PHE A 227 -14.79 -12.17 0.46
C PHE A 227 -16.29 -12.17 0.16
N ALA A 228 -17.05 -13.15 0.65
CA ALA A 228 -18.52 -13.13 0.52
C ALA A 228 -19.11 -11.88 1.19
N LYS A 229 -18.66 -11.57 2.41
CA LYS A 229 -19.13 -10.39 3.14
C LYS A 229 -18.69 -9.09 2.48
N ARG A 230 -17.43 -8.99 2.05
CA ARG A 230 -16.92 -7.86 1.25
C ARG A 230 -17.79 -7.59 0.03
N ASN A 231 -18.12 -8.62 -0.74
CA ASN A 231 -18.93 -8.49 -1.94
C ASN A 231 -20.35 -8.00 -1.60
N GLU A 232 -20.99 -8.61 -0.59
CA GLU A 232 -22.31 -8.20 -0.10
C GLU A 232 -22.34 -6.71 0.28
N GLU A 233 -21.38 -6.26 1.09
CA GLU A 233 -21.35 -4.88 1.58
C GLU A 233 -20.95 -3.89 0.47
N THR A 234 -20.08 -4.29 -0.46
CA THR A 234 -19.77 -3.46 -1.64
C THR A 234 -20.99 -3.24 -2.52
N GLU A 235 -21.77 -4.27 -2.79
CA GLU A 235 -22.99 -4.14 -3.61
C GLU A 235 -24.08 -3.33 -2.89
N LYS A 236 -24.26 -3.52 -1.59
CA LYS A 236 -25.17 -2.67 -0.79
C LYS A 236 -24.77 -1.20 -0.87
N HIS A 237 -23.47 -0.92 -0.74
CA HIS A 237 -22.96 0.45 -0.79
C HIS A 237 -23.18 1.06 -2.19
N LYS A 238 -22.85 0.35 -3.27
CA LYS A 238 -23.11 0.79 -4.65
C LYS A 238 -24.61 1.10 -4.86
N ALA A 239 -25.47 0.22 -4.37
CA ALA A 239 -26.93 0.41 -4.48
C ALA A 239 -27.44 1.62 -3.68
N SER A 240 -26.76 2.01 -2.62
CA SER A 240 -27.14 3.18 -1.81
C SER A 240 -26.91 4.52 -2.52
N GLY A 241 -26.02 4.56 -3.51
CA GLY A 241 -25.60 5.78 -4.19
C GLY A 241 -24.82 6.77 -3.31
N VAL A 242 -24.40 6.35 -2.11
CA VAL A 242 -23.64 7.19 -1.19
C VAL A 242 -22.18 7.21 -1.65
N GLY A 243 -21.61 8.39 -1.83
CA GLY A 243 -20.19 8.56 -2.16
C GLY A 243 -19.26 8.34 -0.96
N PRO A 244 -17.95 8.48 -1.17
CA PRO A 244 -16.97 8.34 -0.09
C PRO A 244 -17.18 9.41 0.98
N ARG A 245 -17.02 9.04 2.25
CA ARG A 245 -17.09 9.99 3.36
C ARG A 245 -15.81 10.83 3.40
N HIS A 246 -15.93 12.15 3.32
CA HIS A 246 -14.77 13.04 3.45
C HIS A 246 -14.14 12.96 4.84
N PHE A 247 -12.85 13.28 4.94
CA PHE A 247 -12.13 13.20 6.21
C PHE A 247 -12.78 14.10 7.28
N VAL A 248 -13.12 15.32 6.92
CA VAL A 248 -13.77 16.30 7.83
C VAL A 248 -15.16 15.87 8.30
N ASP A 249 -15.83 14.98 7.57
CA ASP A 249 -17.12 14.43 7.95
C ASP A 249 -16.98 13.24 8.89
N ALA A 250 -15.86 12.54 8.81
CA ALA A 250 -15.54 11.35 9.59
C ALA A 250 -14.75 11.64 10.88
N TYR A 251 -13.99 12.73 10.90
CA TYR A 251 -13.11 13.11 12.01
C TYR A 251 -13.41 14.49 12.55
N ASP A 252 -13.22 14.66 13.85
CA ASP A 252 -13.03 15.96 14.49
C ASP A 252 -11.57 16.39 14.25
N CYS A 253 -11.39 17.37 13.35
CA CYS A 253 -10.05 17.77 12.92
C CYS A 253 -9.28 18.56 14.00
N GLU A 254 -9.97 19.14 14.98
CA GLU A 254 -9.32 19.86 16.10
C GLU A 254 -8.76 18.88 17.12
N LYS A 255 -9.50 17.81 17.40
CA LYS A 255 -9.11 16.78 18.36
C LYS A 255 -8.35 15.60 17.72
N CYS A 256 -8.34 15.51 16.39
CA CYS A 256 -7.83 14.34 15.64
C CYS A 256 -8.52 13.02 16.02
N GLU A 257 -9.79 13.06 16.39
CA GLU A 257 -10.56 11.92 16.84
C GLU A 257 -11.63 11.50 15.81
N PRO A 258 -11.90 10.20 15.65
CA PRO A 258 -13.01 9.75 14.81
C PRO A 258 -14.35 10.15 15.41
N LYS A 259 -15.28 10.62 14.59
CA LYS A 259 -16.65 10.91 15.01
C LYS A 259 -17.43 9.60 15.22
N GLN A 260 -18.49 9.69 16.03
CA GLN A 260 -19.28 8.50 16.44
C GLN A 260 -19.74 7.66 15.25
N GLY A 261 -20.23 8.27 14.16
CA GLY A 261 -20.69 7.52 12.99
C GLY A 261 -19.60 6.73 12.26
N LEU A 262 -18.32 7.09 12.40
CA LEU A 262 -17.21 6.26 11.91
C LEU A 262 -16.88 5.15 12.89
N MET A 263 -17.01 5.41 14.21
CA MET A 263 -16.83 4.41 15.25
C MET A 263 -17.90 3.34 15.21
N ASP A 264 -19.14 3.70 14.83
CA ASP A 264 -20.24 2.74 14.67
C ASP A 264 -20.02 1.81 13.46
N ASP A 265 -19.32 2.28 12.43
CA ASP A 265 -18.93 1.50 11.27
C ASP A 265 -17.73 0.55 11.55
N TYR A 266 -16.89 0.92 12.52
CA TYR A 266 -15.70 0.14 12.94
C TYR A 266 -16.09 -1.08 13.76
#